data_c9f903ddea8a975eb6872281fd073669
#
_entry.id   c9f903ddea8a975eb6872281fd073669
#
_cell.length_a   1.000
_cell.length_b   1.000
_cell.length_c   1.000
_cell.angle_alpha   90.00
_cell.angle_beta   90.00
_cell.angle_gamma   90.00
#
_symmetry.space_group_name_H-M   'P 1'
#
loop_
_entity.id
_entity.type
_entity.pdbx_description
1 polymer ?
#
loop_
_entity_poly.entity_id
_entity_poly.type
_entity_poly.pdbx_seq_one_letter_code
_entity_poly.pdbx_strand_id
1 'polypeptide(L)'
;KECFEIVGNEFNLGSPKQIGEILFDKLKIKGGKKTPSGAWSTDAETLNFLASSGNILPKLLLEWRGLSKLKSTYTDALPNFINKNTKRIHTSYSMSSTSTGRLSSSDPNLQNIPIKNDEGKMIRSAFIANEGYSLISADYSQIELRIIAHISDDNNLKNAFKNNIDIHSLTASEVFGVPIEDMSQDIRRKAKAINFGIIYGISPFGLSNQL
;
A
#
# COMPACT_ATOMS: atom_id res chain seq x y z
N LYS A 1 -4.67 -20.49 -13.71
CA LYS A 1 -4.85 -21.95 -13.79
C LYS A 1 -5.12 -22.53 -12.41
N GLU A 2 -4.25 -22.39 -11.43
CA GLU A 2 -4.38 -22.90 -10.06
C GLU A 2 -5.75 -22.63 -9.42
N CYS A 3 -6.29 -21.40 -9.56
CA CYS A 3 -7.63 -21.08 -9.06
C CYS A 3 -8.71 -21.97 -9.67
N PHE A 4 -8.60 -22.30 -10.96
CA PHE A 4 -9.57 -23.13 -11.67
C PHE A 4 -9.43 -24.60 -11.30
N GLU A 5 -8.20 -25.06 -11.05
CA GLU A 5 -7.93 -26.43 -10.55
C GLU A 5 -8.54 -26.65 -9.17
N ILE A 6 -8.39 -25.66 -8.25
CA ILE A 6 -8.99 -25.73 -6.91
C ILE A 6 -10.53 -25.77 -6.98
N VAL A 7 -11.12 -24.98 -7.88
CA VAL A 7 -12.59 -24.87 -8.01
C VAL A 7 -13.19 -25.98 -8.86
N GLY A 8 -12.39 -26.58 -9.77
CA GLY A 8 -12.81 -27.61 -10.70
C GLY A 8 -13.52 -27.10 -11.96
N ASN A 9 -13.61 -25.78 -12.15
CA ASN A 9 -14.17 -25.13 -13.34
C ASN A 9 -13.61 -23.73 -13.51
N GLU A 10 -13.68 -23.22 -14.74
CA GLU A 10 -13.34 -21.84 -15.04
C GLU A 10 -14.41 -20.86 -14.53
N PHE A 11 -13.97 -19.69 -14.10
CA PHE A 11 -14.83 -18.61 -13.67
C PHE A 11 -14.14 -17.25 -13.87
N ASN A 12 -14.88 -16.16 -13.82
CA ASN A 12 -14.30 -14.83 -13.95
C ASN A 12 -13.65 -14.37 -12.62
N LEU A 13 -12.30 -14.39 -12.57
CA LEU A 13 -11.50 -13.92 -11.44
C LEU A 13 -11.70 -12.43 -11.12
N GLY A 14 -12.21 -11.63 -12.07
CA GLY A 14 -12.55 -10.23 -11.89
C GLY A 14 -13.98 -10.00 -11.38
N SER A 15 -14.80 -11.03 -11.22
CA SER A 15 -16.20 -10.92 -10.78
C SER A 15 -16.35 -11.14 -9.28
N PRO A 16 -16.60 -10.09 -8.46
CA PRO A 16 -16.83 -10.26 -7.03
C PRO A 16 -17.98 -11.20 -6.71
N LYS A 17 -19.02 -11.20 -7.54
CA LYS A 17 -20.19 -12.07 -7.37
C LYS A 17 -19.80 -13.54 -7.50
N GLN A 18 -19.15 -13.92 -8.60
CA GLN A 18 -18.73 -15.30 -8.82
C GLN A 18 -17.74 -15.80 -7.77
N ILE A 19 -16.79 -14.92 -7.38
CA ILE A 19 -15.84 -15.24 -6.31
C ILE A 19 -16.57 -15.48 -5.00
N GLY A 20 -17.53 -14.63 -4.64
CA GLY A 20 -18.32 -14.81 -3.42
C GLY A 20 -19.12 -16.10 -3.40
N GLU A 21 -19.82 -16.43 -4.49
CA GLU A 21 -20.55 -17.68 -4.67
C GLU A 21 -19.61 -18.90 -4.55
N ILE A 22 -18.43 -18.84 -5.16
CA ILE A 22 -17.44 -19.92 -5.09
C ILE A 22 -16.91 -20.11 -3.66
N LEU A 23 -16.45 -19.02 -3.02
CA LEU A 23 -15.85 -19.10 -1.70
C LEU A 23 -16.86 -19.56 -0.63
N PHE A 24 -18.05 -19.00 -0.64
CA PHE A 24 -18.98 -19.16 0.48
C PHE A 24 -20.13 -20.15 0.21
N ASP A 25 -20.60 -20.22 -1.04
CA ASP A 25 -21.73 -21.10 -1.37
C ASP A 25 -21.26 -22.48 -1.88
N LYS A 26 -20.18 -22.53 -2.69
CA LYS A 26 -19.63 -23.79 -3.22
C LYS A 26 -18.64 -24.45 -2.26
N LEU A 27 -17.57 -23.72 -1.88
CA LEU A 27 -16.50 -24.23 -1.03
C LEU A 27 -16.81 -24.16 0.48
N LYS A 28 -17.90 -23.49 0.86
CA LYS A 28 -18.38 -23.37 2.25
C LYS A 28 -17.31 -22.83 3.22
N ILE A 29 -16.42 -21.93 2.75
CA ILE A 29 -15.39 -21.33 3.58
C ILE A 29 -16.06 -20.45 4.65
N LYS A 30 -15.70 -20.66 5.92
CA LYS A 30 -16.25 -19.91 7.05
C LYS A 30 -15.60 -18.51 7.14
N GLY A 31 -16.34 -17.55 7.68
CA GLY A 31 -15.82 -16.18 7.92
C GLY A 31 -16.20 -15.15 6.83
N GLY A 32 -17.10 -15.52 5.92
CA GLY A 32 -17.64 -14.57 4.94
C GLY A 32 -18.51 -13.50 5.58
N LYS A 33 -18.37 -12.28 5.08
CA LYS A 33 -19.22 -11.13 5.44
C LYS A 33 -20.14 -10.80 4.26
N LYS A 34 -21.34 -10.33 4.52
CA LYS A 34 -22.23 -9.82 3.48
C LYS A 34 -22.17 -8.29 3.43
N THR A 35 -22.23 -7.75 2.23
CA THR A 35 -22.37 -6.32 1.99
C THR A 35 -23.79 -5.86 2.37
N PRO A 36 -24.03 -4.55 2.54
CA PRO A 36 -25.38 -4.01 2.77
C PRO A 36 -26.41 -4.41 1.71
N SER A 37 -25.96 -4.69 0.49
CA SER A 37 -26.80 -5.19 -0.62
C SER A 37 -27.09 -6.69 -0.57
N GLY A 38 -26.59 -7.41 0.45
CA GLY A 38 -26.79 -8.86 0.63
C GLY A 38 -25.83 -9.76 -0.15
N ALA A 39 -24.95 -9.20 -0.99
CA ALA A 39 -23.92 -9.96 -1.70
C ALA A 39 -22.77 -10.36 -0.75
N TRP A 40 -22.01 -11.40 -1.10
CA TRP A 40 -20.80 -11.73 -0.37
C TRP A 40 -19.72 -10.67 -0.58
N SER A 41 -19.10 -10.21 0.50
CA SER A 41 -17.90 -9.37 0.39
C SER A 41 -16.70 -10.22 -0.06
N THR A 42 -15.99 -9.68 -1.03
CA THR A 42 -14.70 -10.22 -1.52
C THR A 42 -13.65 -9.12 -1.56
N ASP A 43 -13.77 -8.15 -0.65
CA ASP A 43 -12.78 -7.08 -0.48
C ASP A 43 -11.42 -7.64 -0.01
N ALA A 44 -10.40 -6.79 -0.06
CA ALA A 44 -9.05 -7.18 0.31
C ALA A 44 -8.97 -7.63 1.79
N GLU A 45 -9.73 -6.99 2.68
CA GLU A 45 -9.74 -7.34 4.11
C GLU A 45 -10.30 -8.77 4.31
N THR A 46 -11.46 -9.05 3.73
CA THR A 46 -12.08 -10.38 3.79
C THR A 46 -11.17 -11.45 3.20
N LEU A 47 -10.59 -11.21 2.02
CA LEU A 47 -9.70 -12.19 1.38
C LEU A 47 -8.40 -12.38 2.17
N ASN A 48 -7.82 -11.34 2.75
CA ASN A 48 -6.64 -11.46 3.62
C ASN A 48 -6.94 -12.28 4.87
N PHE A 49 -8.08 -12.03 5.52
CA PHE A 49 -8.52 -12.81 6.67
C PHE A 49 -8.66 -14.30 6.32
N LEU A 50 -9.30 -14.62 5.19
CA LEU A 50 -9.46 -16.00 4.75
C LEU A 50 -8.11 -16.64 4.37
N ALA A 51 -7.21 -15.92 3.73
CA ALA A 51 -5.87 -16.37 3.40
C ALA A 51 -5.03 -16.66 4.67
N SER A 52 -5.10 -15.79 5.65
CA SER A 52 -4.42 -15.97 6.95
C SER A 52 -4.98 -17.16 7.74
N SER A 53 -6.24 -17.55 7.48
CA SER A 53 -6.86 -18.76 8.04
C SER A 53 -6.47 -20.04 7.29
N GLY A 54 -5.48 -19.98 6.39
CA GLY A 54 -4.94 -21.15 5.67
C GLY A 54 -5.64 -21.49 4.35
N ASN A 55 -6.55 -20.65 3.87
CA ASN A 55 -7.23 -20.91 2.59
C ASN A 55 -6.37 -20.47 1.40
N ILE A 56 -6.05 -21.39 0.51
CA ILE A 56 -5.17 -21.15 -0.65
C ILE A 56 -5.85 -20.25 -1.70
N LEU A 57 -7.13 -20.51 -2.02
CA LEU A 57 -7.83 -19.78 -3.09
C LEU A 57 -7.92 -18.27 -2.83
N PRO A 58 -8.27 -17.75 -1.64
CA PRO A 58 -8.20 -16.32 -1.33
C PRO A 58 -6.81 -15.71 -1.51
N LYS A 59 -5.74 -16.42 -1.15
CA LYS A 59 -4.37 -15.98 -1.37
C LYS A 59 -4.08 -15.79 -2.87
N LEU A 60 -4.37 -16.78 -3.69
CA LEU A 60 -4.19 -16.71 -5.14
C LEU A 60 -5.03 -15.62 -5.79
N LEU A 61 -6.24 -15.37 -5.29
CA LEU A 61 -7.10 -14.29 -5.75
C LEU A 61 -6.50 -12.91 -5.44
N LEU A 62 -5.89 -12.73 -4.27
CA LEU A 62 -5.19 -11.49 -3.91
C LEU A 62 -3.97 -11.26 -4.81
N GLU A 63 -3.16 -12.27 -5.04
CA GLU A 63 -2.01 -12.22 -5.94
C GLU A 63 -2.45 -11.87 -7.37
N TRP A 64 -3.47 -12.55 -7.88
CA TRP A 64 -4.02 -12.27 -9.20
C TRP A 64 -4.54 -10.83 -9.32
N ARG A 65 -5.27 -10.33 -8.31
CA ARG A 65 -5.76 -8.94 -8.29
C ARG A 65 -4.62 -7.94 -8.29
N GLY A 66 -3.56 -8.21 -7.54
CA GLY A 66 -2.34 -7.39 -7.51
C GLY A 66 -1.73 -7.27 -8.90
N LEU A 67 -1.45 -8.41 -9.54
CA LEU A 67 -0.86 -8.46 -10.87
C LEU A 67 -1.79 -7.86 -11.95
N SER A 68 -3.09 -8.15 -11.88
CA SER A 68 -4.09 -7.59 -12.81
C SER A 68 -4.16 -6.08 -12.72
N LYS A 69 -4.09 -5.52 -11.50
CA LYS A 69 -4.04 -4.08 -11.27
C LYS A 69 -2.77 -3.46 -11.85
N LEU A 70 -1.62 -4.08 -11.62
CA LEU A 70 -0.35 -3.61 -12.19
C LEU A 70 -0.40 -3.62 -13.71
N LYS A 71 -0.90 -4.70 -14.29
CA LYS A 71 -1.06 -4.84 -15.74
C LYS A 71 -1.96 -3.76 -16.30
N SER A 72 -3.18 -3.65 -15.82
CA SER A 72 -4.18 -2.72 -16.36
C SER A 72 -3.82 -1.25 -16.15
N THR A 73 -3.21 -0.91 -15.00
CA THR A 73 -2.92 0.50 -14.64
C THR A 73 -1.61 0.99 -15.25
N TYR A 74 -0.61 0.13 -15.38
CA TYR A 74 0.73 0.54 -15.81
C TYR A 74 1.12 -0.04 -17.17
N THR A 75 1.24 -1.35 -17.32
CA THR A 75 1.81 -1.92 -18.55
C THR A 75 0.90 -1.77 -19.76
N ASP A 76 -0.42 -1.84 -19.59
CA ASP A 76 -1.37 -1.68 -20.69
C ASP A 76 -1.76 -0.20 -20.89
N ALA A 77 -1.90 0.57 -19.81
CA ALA A 77 -2.40 1.93 -19.89
C ALA A 77 -1.31 2.96 -20.22
N LEU A 78 -0.14 2.92 -19.57
CA LEU A 78 0.88 3.95 -19.72
C LEU A 78 1.36 4.16 -21.16
N PRO A 79 1.55 3.12 -22.00
CA PRO A 79 1.94 3.32 -23.39
C PRO A 79 0.98 4.18 -24.19
N ASN A 80 -0.32 4.17 -23.84
CA ASN A 80 -1.34 4.97 -24.52
C ASN A 80 -1.24 6.48 -24.21
N PHE A 81 -0.53 6.85 -23.13
CA PHE A 81 -0.27 8.24 -22.75
C PHE A 81 1.02 8.81 -23.35
N ILE A 82 1.75 8.03 -24.15
CA ILE A 82 2.98 8.52 -24.77
C ILE A 82 2.61 9.58 -25.82
N ASN A 83 3.07 10.80 -25.59
CA ASN A 83 2.91 11.91 -26.54
C ASN A 83 3.71 11.63 -27.81
N LYS A 84 3.06 11.72 -28.98
CA LYS A 84 3.65 11.38 -30.27
C LYS A 84 4.84 12.28 -30.65
N ASN A 85 4.85 13.54 -30.18
CA ASN A 85 5.89 14.51 -30.52
C ASN A 85 7.08 14.38 -29.58
N THR A 86 6.84 14.34 -28.26
CA THR A 86 7.91 14.30 -27.25
C THR A 86 8.41 12.90 -26.95
N LYS A 87 7.67 11.86 -27.34
CA LYS A 87 7.93 10.44 -27.03
C LYS A 87 7.96 10.16 -25.51
N ARG A 88 7.32 11.01 -24.72
CA ARG A 88 7.28 10.94 -23.25
C ARG A 88 5.85 10.97 -22.73
N ILE A 89 5.67 10.54 -21.49
CA ILE A 89 4.41 10.64 -20.75
C ILE A 89 4.40 11.97 -20.00
N HIS A 90 3.32 12.73 -20.12
CA HIS A 90 3.11 13.99 -19.43
C HIS A 90 1.85 13.87 -18.58
N THR A 91 2.00 13.93 -17.28
CA THR A 91 0.87 13.97 -16.35
C THR A 91 0.34 15.40 -16.21
N SER A 92 -0.90 15.52 -15.79
CA SER A 92 -1.50 16.78 -15.36
C SER A 92 -1.44 16.89 -13.85
N TYR A 93 -0.80 17.94 -13.33
CA TYR A 93 -0.74 18.21 -11.89
C TYR A 93 -1.76 19.27 -11.49
N SER A 94 -2.47 19.03 -10.38
CA SER A 94 -3.37 19.99 -9.77
C SER A 94 -2.99 20.24 -8.31
N MET A 95 -2.85 21.52 -7.94
CA MET A 95 -2.55 21.94 -6.58
C MET A 95 -3.80 22.19 -5.72
N SER A 96 -4.97 22.23 -6.34
CA SER A 96 -6.23 22.60 -5.66
C SER A 96 -7.24 21.45 -5.55
N SER A 97 -6.91 20.24 -6.03
CA SER A 97 -7.87 19.12 -6.10
C SER A 97 -7.99 18.32 -4.80
N THR A 98 -7.13 18.56 -3.80
CA THR A 98 -7.15 17.81 -2.55
C THR A 98 -7.50 18.73 -1.38
N SER A 99 -8.28 18.22 -0.43
CA SER A 99 -8.60 18.96 0.81
C SER A 99 -7.41 19.11 1.76
N THR A 100 -6.35 18.34 1.55
CA THR A 100 -5.15 18.32 2.39
C THR A 100 -4.04 19.23 1.90
N GLY A 101 -4.21 19.91 0.75
CA GLY A 101 -3.16 20.71 0.11
C GLY A 101 -2.07 19.87 -0.57
N ARG A 102 -2.21 18.56 -0.65
CA ARG A 102 -1.28 17.70 -1.41
C ARG A 102 -1.49 17.88 -2.91
N LEU A 103 -0.43 17.77 -3.69
CA LEU A 103 -0.51 17.72 -5.15
C LEU A 103 -1.26 16.46 -5.59
N SER A 104 -2.08 16.57 -6.60
CA SER A 104 -2.67 15.42 -7.31
C SER A 104 -2.12 15.31 -8.71
N SER A 105 -2.10 14.11 -9.24
CA SER A 105 -1.59 13.77 -10.58
C SER A 105 -2.65 12.94 -11.30
N SER A 106 -2.99 13.33 -12.54
CA SER A 106 -3.98 12.65 -13.39
C SER A 106 -3.51 12.61 -14.86
N ASP A 107 -4.09 11.72 -15.61
CA ASP A 107 -3.95 11.58 -17.06
C ASP A 107 -2.50 11.41 -17.59
N PRO A 108 -1.72 10.45 -17.09
CA PRO A 108 -2.01 9.43 -16.08
C PRO A 108 -1.59 9.84 -14.67
N ASN A 109 -2.08 9.15 -13.62
CA ASN A 109 -1.58 9.34 -12.28
C ASN A 109 -0.18 8.70 -12.12
N LEU A 110 0.85 9.52 -11.97
CA LEU A 110 2.24 9.08 -11.77
C LEU A 110 2.70 9.08 -10.31
N GLN A 111 1.85 9.52 -9.37
CA GLN A 111 2.19 9.53 -7.93
C GLN A 111 2.08 8.14 -7.28
N ASN A 112 1.36 7.22 -7.91
CA ASN A 112 1.07 5.89 -7.36
C ASN A 112 1.90 4.77 -8.01
N ILE A 113 3.01 5.09 -8.66
CA ILE A 113 3.90 4.08 -9.25
C ILE A 113 4.42 3.18 -8.14
N PRO A 114 4.20 1.86 -8.21
CA PRO A 114 4.52 0.93 -7.14
C PRO A 114 6.04 0.81 -6.94
N ILE A 115 6.45 0.50 -5.70
CA ILE A 115 7.86 0.33 -5.32
C ILE A 115 8.08 -0.83 -4.33
N LYS A 116 7.00 -1.35 -3.71
CA LYS A 116 7.12 -2.29 -2.59
C LYS A 116 7.51 -3.71 -3.00
N ASN A 117 7.04 -4.16 -4.16
CA ASN A 117 7.30 -5.49 -4.71
C ASN A 117 8.21 -5.40 -5.93
N ASP A 118 8.73 -6.54 -6.38
CA ASP A 118 9.72 -6.57 -7.47
C ASP A 118 9.10 -6.19 -8.81
N GLU A 119 7.84 -6.58 -9.08
CA GLU A 119 7.11 -6.16 -10.28
C GLU A 119 6.93 -4.63 -10.31
N GLY A 120 6.63 -4.02 -9.17
CA GLY A 120 6.52 -2.57 -9.03
C GLY A 120 7.86 -1.87 -9.29
N LYS A 121 8.97 -2.41 -8.79
CA LYS A 121 10.31 -1.91 -9.07
C LYS A 121 10.65 -2.02 -10.56
N MET A 122 10.28 -3.12 -11.22
CA MET A 122 10.45 -3.29 -12.66
C MET A 122 9.66 -2.24 -13.46
N ILE A 123 8.41 -1.98 -13.10
CA ILE A 123 7.61 -0.90 -13.72
C ILE A 123 8.31 0.45 -13.51
N ARG A 124 8.81 0.71 -12.30
CA ARG A 124 9.49 1.97 -11.97
C ARG A 124 10.78 2.15 -12.75
N SER A 125 11.53 1.08 -13.02
CA SER A 125 12.76 1.12 -13.81
C SER A 125 12.56 1.50 -15.28
N ALA A 126 11.33 1.41 -15.80
CA ALA A 126 10.99 1.87 -17.14
C ALA A 126 10.94 3.41 -17.27
N PHE A 127 10.92 4.14 -16.14
CA PHE A 127 10.99 5.61 -16.15
C PHE A 127 12.45 6.04 -16.17
N ILE A 128 12.87 6.59 -17.29
CA ILE A 128 14.25 6.98 -17.57
C ILE A 128 14.40 8.47 -17.83
N ALA A 129 15.56 9.02 -17.53
CA ALA A 129 15.93 10.37 -17.95
C ALA A 129 16.20 10.45 -19.45
N ASN A 130 16.22 11.65 -20.02
CA ASN A 130 16.77 11.87 -21.36
C ASN A 130 18.27 11.64 -21.35
N GLU A 131 18.83 11.41 -22.52
CA GLU A 131 20.28 11.35 -22.70
C GLU A 131 20.96 12.64 -22.19
N GLY A 132 22.00 12.48 -21.41
CA GLY A 132 22.69 13.59 -20.74
C GLY A 132 22.01 14.13 -19.48
N TYR A 133 20.90 13.54 -19.05
CA TYR A 133 20.16 13.94 -17.83
C TYR A 133 20.09 12.79 -16.83
N SER A 134 19.85 13.13 -15.57
CA SER A 134 19.63 12.17 -14.50
C SER A 134 18.29 12.41 -13.80
N LEU A 135 17.65 11.36 -13.33
CA LEU A 135 16.52 11.46 -12.41
C LEU A 135 17.05 11.71 -10.99
N ILE A 136 16.59 12.78 -10.37
CA ILE A 136 16.89 13.11 -8.98
C ILE A 136 15.63 12.89 -8.16
N SER A 137 15.75 12.14 -7.07
CA SER A 137 14.67 11.98 -6.08
C SER A 137 15.14 12.57 -4.75
N ALA A 138 14.39 13.54 -4.23
CA ALA A 138 14.63 14.14 -2.93
C ALA A 138 13.36 14.10 -2.10
N ASP A 139 13.46 13.67 -0.84
CA ASP A 139 12.34 13.58 0.08
C ASP A 139 12.71 14.19 1.43
N TYR A 140 11.79 14.91 2.02
CA TYR A 140 11.97 15.44 3.37
C TYR A 140 11.92 14.32 4.40
N SER A 141 13.02 14.14 5.14
CA SER A 141 13.10 13.12 6.17
C SER A 141 12.10 13.38 7.30
N GLN A 142 11.11 12.51 7.41
CA GLN A 142 10.12 12.48 8.51
C GLN A 142 9.40 13.83 8.72
N ILE A 143 9.10 14.57 7.65
CA ILE A 143 8.58 15.95 7.75
C ILE A 143 7.28 16.02 8.58
N GLU A 144 6.38 15.05 8.43
CA GLU A 144 5.11 15.04 9.17
C GLU A 144 5.34 14.91 10.69
N LEU A 145 6.28 14.05 11.12
CA LEU A 145 6.66 13.91 12.52
C LEU A 145 7.34 15.17 13.06
N ARG A 146 8.17 15.85 12.24
CA ARG A 146 8.80 17.11 12.62
C ARG A 146 7.78 18.24 12.80
N ILE A 147 6.78 18.29 11.94
CA ILE A 147 5.68 19.26 12.06
C ILE A 147 4.87 18.99 13.32
N ILE A 148 4.55 17.71 13.60
CA ILE A 148 3.83 17.32 14.81
C ILE A 148 4.64 17.68 16.06
N ALA A 149 5.92 17.35 16.11
CA ALA A 149 6.79 17.72 17.23
C ALA A 149 6.81 19.23 17.48
N HIS A 150 6.72 20.03 16.41
CA HIS A 150 6.65 21.48 16.51
C HIS A 150 5.29 21.97 17.02
N ILE A 151 4.20 21.48 16.45
CA ILE A 151 2.82 21.92 16.79
C ILE A 151 2.40 21.44 18.18
N SER A 152 2.72 20.20 18.55
CA SER A 152 2.38 19.65 19.87
C SER A 152 3.24 20.18 21.00
N ASP A 153 4.33 20.84 20.67
CA ASP A 153 5.35 21.33 21.61
C ASP A 153 6.01 20.22 22.45
N ASP A 154 5.98 18.96 21.96
CA ASP A 154 6.51 17.80 22.67
C ASP A 154 8.03 17.85 22.75
N ASN A 155 8.54 17.94 23.97
CA ASN A 155 9.97 18.06 24.24
C ASN A 155 10.75 16.78 23.88
N ASN A 156 10.17 15.61 24.02
CA ASN A 156 10.84 14.34 23.73
C ASN A 156 11.07 14.21 22.24
N LEU A 157 10.03 14.45 21.43
CA LEU A 157 10.13 14.45 19.96
C LEU A 157 11.09 15.53 19.47
N LYS A 158 11.01 16.76 20.01
CA LYS A 158 11.93 17.85 19.65
C LYS A 158 13.38 17.52 19.96
N ASN A 159 13.66 16.98 21.15
CA ASN A 159 15.00 16.57 21.56
C ASN A 159 15.52 15.40 20.72
N ALA A 160 14.67 14.42 20.39
CA ALA A 160 15.05 13.34 19.51
C ALA A 160 15.49 13.86 18.12
N PHE A 161 14.73 14.77 17.52
CA PHE A 161 15.13 15.39 16.26
C PHE A 161 16.40 16.25 16.34
N LYS A 162 16.58 17.01 17.43
CA LYS A 162 17.80 17.81 17.64
C LYS A 162 19.05 16.93 17.77
N ASN A 163 18.91 15.77 18.37
CA ASN A 163 20.00 14.82 18.59
C ASN A 163 20.13 13.78 17.48
N ASN A 164 19.40 13.94 16.36
CA ASN A 164 19.36 13.01 15.22
C ASN A 164 19.01 11.56 15.63
N ILE A 165 18.20 11.39 16.66
CA ILE A 165 17.69 10.07 17.09
C ILE A 165 16.56 9.69 16.13
N ASP A 166 16.57 8.45 15.67
CA ASP A 166 15.48 7.90 14.84
C ASP A 166 14.21 7.73 15.69
N ILE A 167 13.18 8.51 15.37
CA ILE A 167 11.90 8.51 16.10
C ILE A 167 11.24 7.12 16.12
N HIS A 168 11.37 6.35 15.04
CA HIS A 168 10.79 5.01 15.00
C HIS A 168 11.53 4.05 15.94
N SER A 169 12.85 4.19 16.07
CA SER A 169 13.62 3.43 17.03
C SER A 169 13.36 3.86 18.47
N LEU A 170 13.17 5.17 18.70
CA LEU A 170 12.77 5.69 20.01
C LEU A 170 11.41 5.12 20.43
N THR A 171 10.40 5.24 19.60
CA THR A 171 9.07 4.67 19.87
C THR A 171 9.12 3.15 20.06
N ALA A 172 9.94 2.47 19.27
CA ALA A 172 10.13 1.03 19.43
C ALA A 172 10.73 0.67 20.78
N SER A 173 11.71 1.43 21.24
CA SER A 173 12.32 1.25 22.57
C SER A 173 11.29 1.46 23.67
N GLU A 174 10.49 2.52 23.59
CA GLU A 174 9.45 2.84 24.58
C GLU A 174 8.31 1.79 24.60
N VAL A 175 7.85 1.35 23.44
CA VAL A 175 6.69 0.43 23.34
C VAL A 175 7.06 -1.02 23.56
N PHE A 176 8.21 -1.46 23.04
CA PHE A 176 8.62 -2.87 23.08
C PHE A 176 9.72 -3.15 24.12
N GLY A 177 10.26 -2.11 24.80
CA GLY A 177 11.31 -2.26 25.82
C GLY A 177 12.66 -2.74 25.26
N VAL A 178 12.93 -2.53 23.99
CA VAL A 178 14.19 -2.95 23.32
C VAL A 178 15.15 -1.75 23.27
N PRO A 179 16.42 -1.90 23.71
CA PRO A 179 17.42 -0.85 23.56
C PRO A 179 17.60 -0.41 22.10
N ILE A 180 17.87 0.88 21.86
CA ILE A 180 18.01 1.43 20.51
C ILE A 180 19.15 0.75 19.75
N GLU A 181 20.21 0.36 20.44
CA GLU A 181 21.39 -0.31 19.89
C GLU A 181 21.06 -1.72 19.36
N ASP A 182 20.08 -2.39 19.97
CA ASP A 182 19.66 -3.75 19.63
C ASP A 182 18.43 -3.78 18.70
N MET A 183 18.09 -2.63 18.08
CA MET A 183 16.87 -2.46 17.31
C MET A 183 16.87 -3.25 16.00
N SER A 184 16.03 -4.29 15.91
CA SER A 184 15.83 -5.02 14.67
C SER A 184 14.99 -4.21 13.68
N GLN A 185 15.19 -4.47 12.37
CA GLN A 185 14.42 -3.82 11.30
C GLN A 185 12.92 -4.13 11.40
N ASP A 186 12.55 -5.30 11.91
CA ASP A 186 11.14 -5.69 12.07
C ASP A 186 10.47 -4.89 13.20
N ILE A 187 11.11 -4.78 14.35
CA ILE A 187 10.62 -3.99 15.48
C ILE A 187 10.50 -2.50 15.08
N ARG A 188 11.52 -1.97 14.40
CA ARG A 188 11.49 -0.61 13.87
C ARG A 188 10.35 -0.39 12.87
N ARG A 189 10.06 -1.38 12.00
CA ARG A 189 8.93 -1.32 11.07
C ARG A 189 7.58 -1.29 11.77
N LYS A 190 7.41 -2.07 12.85
CA LYS A 190 6.22 -2.04 13.70
C LYS A 190 6.04 -0.68 14.36
N ALA A 191 7.09 -0.11 14.93
CA ALA A 191 7.04 1.23 15.51
C ALA A 191 6.71 2.31 14.47
N LYS A 192 7.20 2.17 13.25
CA LYS A 192 6.80 3.04 12.15
C LYS A 192 5.30 2.95 11.88
N ALA A 193 4.71 1.76 11.88
CA ALA A 193 3.28 1.57 11.72
C ALA A 193 2.48 2.18 12.89
N ILE A 194 2.99 2.08 14.13
CA ILE A 194 2.40 2.73 15.31
C ILE A 194 2.40 4.25 15.15
N ASN A 195 3.54 4.86 14.87
CA ASN A 195 3.68 6.31 14.75
C ASN A 195 2.74 6.90 13.70
N PHE A 196 2.75 6.35 12.49
CA PHE A 196 1.84 6.82 11.45
C PHE A 196 0.38 6.44 11.72
N GLY A 197 0.14 5.28 12.30
CA GLY A 197 -1.19 4.86 12.69
C GLY A 197 -1.84 5.84 13.67
N ILE A 198 -1.13 6.24 14.72
CA ILE A 198 -1.62 7.21 15.69
C ILE A 198 -1.90 8.56 15.02
N ILE A 199 -0.98 9.05 14.19
CA ILE A 199 -1.13 10.33 13.48
C ILE A 199 -2.36 10.35 12.58
N TYR A 200 -2.64 9.24 11.92
CA TYR A 200 -3.79 9.12 11.00
C TYR A 200 -5.05 8.57 11.69
N GLY A 201 -5.07 8.47 13.02
CA GLY A 201 -6.24 8.10 13.78
C GLY A 201 -6.63 6.62 13.65
N ILE A 202 -5.65 5.71 13.58
CA ILE A 202 -5.91 4.28 13.55
C ILE A 202 -6.65 3.83 14.81
N SER A 203 -7.66 2.97 14.65
CA SER A 203 -8.33 2.37 15.79
C SER A 203 -7.44 1.33 16.49
N PRO A 204 -7.66 1.03 17.79
CA PRO A 204 -6.93 -0.04 18.48
C PRO A 204 -6.99 -1.38 17.74
N PHE A 205 -8.14 -1.72 17.19
CA PHE A 205 -8.32 -2.93 16.38
C PHE A 205 -7.49 -2.88 15.07
N GLY A 206 -7.48 -1.73 14.38
CA GLY A 206 -6.66 -1.54 13.18
C GLY A 206 -5.17 -1.67 13.49
N LEU A 207 -4.72 -1.13 14.63
CA LEU A 207 -3.33 -1.22 15.05
C LEU A 207 -2.92 -2.65 15.41
N SER A 208 -3.77 -3.38 16.16
CA SER A 208 -3.49 -4.78 16.52
C SER A 208 -3.34 -5.71 15.31
N ASN A 209 -4.00 -5.40 14.19
CA ASN A 209 -3.85 -6.17 12.94
C ASN A 209 -2.58 -5.83 12.15
N GLN A 210 -1.88 -4.75 12.50
CA GLN A 210 -0.64 -4.32 11.83
C GLN A 210 0.63 -4.74 12.58
N LEU A 211 0.50 -5.08 13.86
CA LEU A 211 1.58 -5.49 14.75
C LEU A 211 1.73 -7.00 14.84
#